data_f294aa42deefd7ae92a1dc88906eb0ca
#
_entry.id   f294aa42deefd7ae92a1dc88906eb0ca
#
_cell.length_a   1.000
_cell.length_b   1.000
_cell.length_c   1.000
_cell.angle_alpha   90.00
_cell.angle_beta   90.00
_cell.angle_gamma   90.00
#
_symmetry.space_group_name_H-M   'P 1'
#
loop_
_entity.id
_entity.type
_entity.pdbx_description
1 polymer ?
#
loop_
_entity_poly.entity_id
_entity_poly.type
_entity_poly.pdbx_seq_one_letter_code
_entity_poly.pdbx_strand_id
1 'polypeptide(L)'
;MLSHIDTTDHGSHHTAAIIGGGPAGLTAARQLATSDIGITPIVIEDEDCVGGLCRTIVHNGLRMDIGGHRFFSKSDIVNDWWKSVLDYDGNPEVQDNVMMLRPRVSHIYFKHRFIDYPVTASWHTLRDIGLLNAMRSACGYAWAKTHPRHPVNSLEDFYVNRFGRPLYRMFFEDYTTKVWGIHPSEMNADWGSQRVKGLSINAVIRNMLTRKNTNETHVETSLIDKFRYPKYGPGQLWDAAAQQVRQLGGTILTGHRVTAINIDSRRHVHSVTVIDRDGCQHDIPCDYVLSSMPLCDLVPDLRGIDIPADILAYATALPYRDFVTVGLLVDSLTIHTRDGKPLPDTWIYIQDKGVHLGRMQIFNNWSPYLVPTQGIWLGLEYFCNQGDELWTMSDDESIYMAVNELHRIGIIDTHAVIRDSIRIRIPKAYPAYHGTYAQMPYIRDFLDSIGGLYCIGRNGQHRYNNMDHSMLTAIAAVNAIQGNASPQNIWNVNTDDSYHEQR
;
A
#
# COMPACT_ATOMS: atom_id res chain seq x y z
N MET A 1 0.76 32.07 -10.00
CA MET A 1 1.38 31.38 -11.16
C MET A 1 0.35 30.86 -12.20
N LEU A 2 -0.94 31.04 -11.93
CA LEU A 2 -2.04 30.62 -12.83
C LEU A 2 -2.47 31.68 -13.86
N SER A 3 -1.85 32.87 -13.91
CA SER A 3 -2.26 33.98 -14.78
C SER A 3 -1.78 33.91 -16.25
N HIS A 4 -1.13 32.83 -16.66
CA HIS A 4 -0.66 32.63 -18.05
C HIS A 4 -0.80 31.15 -18.51
N ILE A 5 -2.01 30.60 -18.40
CA ILE A 5 -2.39 29.50 -19.29
C ILE A 5 -2.94 30.20 -20.53
N ASP A 6 -2.07 30.41 -21.51
CA ASP A 6 -2.41 31.06 -22.76
C ASP A 6 -3.32 30.13 -23.60
N THR A 7 -4.59 30.51 -23.75
CA THR A 7 -5.62 29.71 -24.41
C THR A 7 -5.74 30.02 -25.92
N THR A 8 -4.72 30.58 -26.53
CA THR A 8 -4.73 30.95 -27.95
C THR A 8 -3.73 30.18 -28.79
N ASP A 9 -3.97 28.87 -28.94
CA ASP A 9 -3.51 28.18 -30.16
C ASP A 9 -4.52 27.06 -30.52
N HIS A 10 -5.23 27.20 -31.63
CA HIS A 10 -6.23 26.25 -32.14
C HIS A 10 -5.61 25.10 -32.96
N GLY A 11 -4.51 24.55 -32.49
CA GLY A 11 -4.12 23.18 -32.77
C GLY A 11 -4.69 22.32 -31.64
N SER A 12 -5.30 21.20 -31.91
CA SER A 12 -6.01 20.31 -30.97
C SER A 12 -5.16 19.82 -29.82
N HIS A 13 -4.82 20.72 -28.88
CA HIS A 13 -4.17 20.37 -27.62
C HIS A 13 -5.25 20.01 -26.61
N HIS A 14 -5.32 18.75 -26.27
CA HIS A 14 -6.17 18.25 -25.19
C HIS A 14 -5.48 18.39 -23.83
N THR A 15 -6.27 18.54 -22.77
CA THR A 15 -5.78 18.62 -21.39
C THR A 15 -6.33 17.45 -20.57
N ALA A 16 -5.46 16.81 -19.81
CA ALA A 16 -5.85 15.80 -18.84
C ALA A 16 -5.60 16.30 -17.41
N ALA A 17 -6.66 16.48 -16.64
CA ALA A 17 -6.57 16.71 -15.20
C ALA A 17 -6.36 15.37 -14.48
N ILE A 18 -5.29 15.26 -13.70
CA ILE A 18 -4.90 14.06 -12.96
C ILE A 18 -5.03 14.35 -11.48
N ILE A 19 -6.00 13.73 -10.81
CA ILE A 19 -6.29 13.96 -9.41
C ILE A 19 -5.49 13.00 -8.55
N GLY A 20 -4.54 13.54 -7.80
CA GLY A 20 -3.61 12.84 -6.93
C GLY A 20 -2.22 12.66 -7.55
N GLY A 21 -1.19 13.12 -6.83
CA GLY A 21 0.23 13.04 -7.19
C GLY A 21 0.93 11.77 -6.69
N GLY A 22 0.18 10.69 -6.42
CA GLY A 22 0.72 9.39 -6.03
C GLY A 22 1.22 8.55 -7.22
N PRO A 23 1.59 7.26 -6.98
CA PRO A 23 2.10 6.36 -8.02
C PRO A 23 1.23 6.28 -9.28
N ALA A 24 -0.09 6.21 -9.13
CA ALA A 24 -1.00 6.15 -10.28
C ALA A 24 -0.98 7.47 -11.08
N GLY A 25 -1.16 8.60 -10.39
CA GLY A 25 -1.25 9.90 -11.08
C GLY A 25 0.05 10.30 -11.77
N LEU A 26 1.21 10.14 -11.10
CA LEU A 26 2.50 10.45 -11.71
C LEU A 26 2.87 9.50 -12.85
N THR A 27 2.44 8.23 -12.77
CA THR A 27 2.59 7.30 -13.90
C THR A 27 1.76 7.75 -15.10
N ALA A 28 0.49 8.11 -14.86
CA ALA A 28 -0.39 8.63 -15.92
C ALA A 28 0.18 9.92 -16.55
N ALA A 29 0.59 10.87 -15.70
CA ALA A 29 1.15 12.14 -16.14
C ALA A 29 2.39 11.95 -17.03
N ARG A 30 3.34 11.13 -16.57
CA ARG A 30 4.56 10.86 -17.33
C ARG A 30 4.26 10.12 -18.62
N GLN A 31 3.33 9.16 -18.60
CA GLN A 31 2.94 8.41 -19.79
C GLN A 31 2.30 9.32 -20.84
N LEU A 32 1.41 10.24 -20.43
CA LEU A 32 0.81 11.23 -21.32
C LEU A 32 1.86 12.20 -21.86
N ALA A 33 2.73 12.73 -20.99
CA ALA A 33 3.77 13.68 -21.38
C ALA A 33 4.84 13.10 -22.33
N THR A 34 5.04 11.77 -22.32
CA THR A 34 5.96 11.08 -23.22
C THR A 34 5.30 10.59 -24.51
N SER A 35 3.99 10.71 -24.62
CA SER A 35 3.23 10.26 -25.80
C SER A 35 3.03 11.40 -26.80
N ASP A 36 3.02 11.07 -28.11
CA ASP A 36 2.83 12.03 -29.21
C ASP A 36 1.34 12.34 -29.48
N ILE A 37 0.44 12.16 -28.50
CA ILE A 37 -1.01 12.32 -28.70
C ILE A 37 -1.52 13.74 -28.44
N GLY A 38 -0.63 14.70 -28.14
CA GLY A 38 -1.02 16.12 -27.97
C GLY A 38 -1.85 16.38 -26.71
N ILE A 39 -1.71 15.56 -25.64
CA ILE A 39 -2.40 15.77 -24.36
C ILE A 39 -1.43 16.29 -23.31
N THR A 40 -1.74 17.45 -22.73
CA THR A 40 -0.96 18.06 -21.66
C THR A 40 -1.49 17.59 -20.29
N PRO A 41 -0.68 16.91 -19.45
CA PRO A 41 -1.10 16.50 -18.13
C PRO A 41 -0.97 17.63 -17.11
N ILE A 42 -2.00 17.79 -16.27
CA ILE A 42 -2.01 18.67 -15.09
C ILE A 42 -2.30 17.79 -13.87
N VAL A 43 -1.29 17.56 -13.05
CA VAL A 43 -1.44 16.82 -11.79
C VAL A 43 -1.88 17.79 -10.70
N ILE A 44 -2.91 17.43 -9.95
CA ILE A 44 -3.48 18.19 -8.85
C ILE A 44 -3.37 17.35 -7.59
N GLU A 45 -2.56 17.79 -6.63
CA GLU A 45 -2.26 17.10 -5.38
C GLU A 45 -2.64 17.97 -4.18
N ASP A 46 -3.42 17.44 -3.27
CA ASP A 46 -3.91 18.13 -2.07
C ASP A 46 -2.78 18.41 -1.06
N GLU A 47 -1.84 17.49 -0.95
CA GLU A 47 -0.67 17.63 -0.06
C GLU A 47 0.41 18.53 -0.68
N ASP A 48 1.39 18.90 0.16
CA ASP A 48 2.52 19.76 -0.24
C ASP A 48 3.57 19.03 -1.07
N CYS A 49 3.51 17.72 -1.09
CA CYS A 49 4.45 16.85 -1.75
C CYS A 49 3.75 15.74 -2.52
N VAL A 50 4.43 15.25 -3.53
CA VAL A 50 3.98 14.11 -4.33
C VAL A 50 4.34 12.77 -3.66
N GLY A 51 3.90 11.66 -4.27
CA GLY A 51 4.18 10.29 -3.82
C GLY A 51 3.00 9.63 -3.11
N GLY A 52 2.01 10.39 -2.66
CA GLY A 52 0.82 9.86 -1.98
C GLY A 52 1.19 8.95 -0.80
N LEU A 53 0.66 7.73 -0.76
CA LEU A 53 1.02 6.74 0.27
C LEU A 53 2.46 6.23 0.16
N CYS A 54 3.14 6.43 -0.98
CA CYS A 54 4.53 6.04 -1.22
C CYS A 54 5.51 7.21 -1.03
N ARG A 55 5.10 8.30 -0.35
CA ARG A 55 6.01 9.40 -0.01
C ARG A 55 6.95 9.01 1.13
N THR A 56 8.10 9.66 1.18
CA THR A 56 9.03 9.56 2.30
C THR A 56 8.93 10.84 3.14
N ILE A 57 8.68 10.69 4.43
CA ILE A 57 8.64 11.81 5.38
C ILE A 57 10.07 12.12 5.82
N VAL A 58 10.41 13.40 5.84
CA VAL A 58 11.68 13.90 6.36
C VAL A 58 11.42 14.65 7.66
N HIS A 59 12.05 14.19 8.75
CA HIS A 59 11.94 14.79 10.07
C HIS A 59 13.33 14.89 10.71
N ASN A 60 13.80 16.11 10.98
CA ASN A 60 15.12 16.38 11.57
C ASN A 60 16.28 15.65 10.86
N GLY A 61 16.20 15.51 9.52
CA GLY A 61 17.17 14.78 8.71
C GLY A 61 16.98 13.28 8.65
N LEU A 62 16.14 12.70 9.50
CA LEU A 62 15.69 11.31 9.45
C LEU A 62 14.65 11.15 8.36
N ARG A 63 14.64 9.98 7.70
CA ARG A 63 13.66 9.65 6.68
C ARG A 63 12.88 8.40 7.07
N MET A 64 11.57 8.43 6.87
CA MET A 64 10.69 7.29 7.10
C MET A 64 9.62 7.18 6.03
N ASP A 65 9.23 5.95 5.74
CA ASP A 65 8.14 5.67 4.82
C ASP A 65 6.81 5.61 5.55
N ILE A 66 5.77 5.95 4.84
CA ILE A 66 4.39 5.72 5.29
C ILE A 66 4.04 4.26 4.99
N GLY A 67 4.43 3.34 5.89
CA GLY A 67 4.35 1.91 5.64
C GLY A 67 5.50 1.36 4.79
N GLY A 68 5.64 0.05 4.70
CA GLY A 68 6.74 -0.58 3.97
C GLY A 68 6.48 -0.67 2.47
N HIS A 69 7.33 -0.08 1.66
CA HIS A 69 7.22 -0.08 0.20
C HIS A 69 8.41 -0.77 -0.45
N ARG A 70 8.24 -2.02 -0.84
CA ARG A 70 9.23 -2.80 -1.59
C ARG A 70 8.98 -2.63 -3.08
N PHE A 71 10.01 -2.27 -3.83
CA PHE A 71 9.94 -2.18 -5.28
C PHE A 71 10.20 -3.56 -5.88
N PHE A 72 9.13 -4.21 -6.18
CA PHE A 72 9.06 -5.48 -6.86
C PHE A 72 7.79 -5.54 -7.70
N SER A 73 7.92 -5.93 -8.95
CA SER A 73 6.79 -6.24 -9.82
C SER A 73 7.12 -7.41 -10.74
N LYS A 74 6.12 -8.20 -11.11
CA LYS A 74 6.22 -9.20 -12.17
C LYS A 74 6.05 -8.59 -13.57
N SER A 75 5.60 -7.33 -13.64
CA SER A 75 5.42 -6.61 -14.88
C SER A 75 6.73 -5.99 -15.34
N ASP A 76 7.22 -6.42 -16.49
CA ASP A 76 8.41 -5.81 -17.10
C ASP A 76 8.19 -4.34 -17.40
N ILE A 77 6.96 -3.95 -17.81
CA ILE A 77 6.59 -2.55 -18.07
C ILE A 77 6.82 -1.68 -16.83
N VAL A 78 6.43 -2.17 -15.65
CA VAL A 78 6.62 -1.44 -14.39
C VAL A 78 8.10 -1.40 -14.01
N ASN A 79 8.83 -2.51 -14.14
CA ASN A 79 10.26 -2.57 -13.85
C ASN A 79 11.06 -1.64 -14.77
N ASP A 80 10.77 -1.62 -16.06
CA ASP A 80 11.41 -0.74 -17.04
C ASP A 80 11.06 0.72 -16.76
N TRP A 81 9.83 0.99 -16.34
CA TRP A 81 9.41 2.33 -15.95
C TRP A 81 10.22 2.82 -14.73
N TRP A 82 10.36 2.03 -13.67
CA TRP A 82 11.18 2.39 -12.51
C TRP A 82 12.63 2.61 -12.89
N LYS A 83 13.20 1.70 -13.70
CA LYS A 83 14.59 1.81 -14.20
C LYS A 83 14.83 3.06 -15.04
N SER A 84 13.81 3.54 -15.74
CA SER A 84 13.89 4.77 -16.55
C SER A 84 13.87 6.06 -15.69
N VAL A 85 13.52 5.96 -14.42
CA VAL A 85 13.45 7.11 -13.48
C VAL A 85 14.66 7.14 -12.56
N LEU A 86 15.05 6.00 -11.98
CA LEU A 86 16.21 5.88 -11.09
C LEU A 86 17.15 4.78 -11.58
N ASP A 87 18.44 5.03 -11.50
CA ASP A 87 19.47 4.09 -11.94
C ASP A 87 19.50 2.84 -11.04
N TYR A 88 19.51 1.64 -11.67
CA TYR A 88 19.58 0.36 -10.98
C TYR A 88 21.01 -0.13 -10.73
N ASP A 89 21.97 0.38 -11.50
CA ASP A 89 23.35 -0.09 -11.55
C ASP A 89 24.34 0.93 -10.96
N GLY A 90 23.81 2.12 -10.55
CA GLY A 90 24.58 3.19 -9.96
C GLY A 90 25.17 2.87 -8.58
N ASN A 91 26.27 3.49 -8.24
CA ASN A 91 26.88 3.38 -6.93
C ASN A 91 26.25 4.39 -5.94
N PRO A 92 25.55 3.93 -4.90
CA PRO A 92 24.90 4.83 -3.93
C PRO A 92 25.87 5.65 -3.08
N GLU A 93 27.17 5.35 -3.06
CA GLU A 93 28.16 6.16 -2.34
C GLU A 93 28.50 7.45 -3.06
N VAL A 94 28.35 7.48 -4.39
CA VAL A 94 28.73 8.64 -5.23
C VAL A 94 27.55 9.22 -6.02
N GLN A 95 26.42 8.53 -6.05
CA GLN A 95 25.22 8.93 -6.77
C GLN A 95 24.01 8.94 -5.84
N ASP A 96 23.11 9.89 -6.03
CA ASP A 96 21.88 10.00 -5.24
C ASP A 96 20.70 9.33 -5.93
N ASN A 97 20.57 9.46 -7.25
CA ASN A 97 19.43 8.96 -8.01
C ASN A 97 19.58 7.47 -8.37
N VAL A 98 19.66 6.61 -7.36
CA VAL A 98 19.89 5.17 -7.51
C VAL A 98 18.89 4.33 -6.71
N MET A 99 18.62 3.13 -7.22
CA MET A 99 17.86 2.09 -6.52
C MET A 99 18.79 0.96 -6.08
N MET A 100 18.92 0.82 -4.77
CA MET A 100 19.74 -0.23 -4.16
C MET A 100 19.00 -1.57 -4.19
N LEU A 101 19.74 -2.66 -4.27
CA LEU A 101 19.23 -4.01 -4.06
C LEU A 101 19.32 -4.38 -2.57
N ARG A 102 18.18 -4.64 -1.94
CA ARG A 102 18.08 -4.92 -0.51
C ARG A 102 17.60 -6.35 -0.25
N PRO A 103 18.15 -7.04 0.78
CA PRO A 103 17.63 -8.34 1.19
C PRO A 103 16.24 -8.19 1.79
N ARG A 104 15.34 -9.13 1.47
CA ARG A 104 14.04 -9.20 2.09
C ARG A 104 14.10 -10.08 3.34
N VAL A 105 14.19 -9.45 4.49
CA VAL A 105 14.10 -10.14 5.78
C VAL A 105 12.87 -9.66 6.53
N SER A 106 12.04 -10.58 6.98
CA SER A 106 10.85 -10.28 7.78
C SER A 106 10.55 -11.46 8.69
N HIS A 107 10.15 -11.14 9.91
CA HIS A 107 9.70 -12.11 10.89
C HIS A 107 8.34 -11.74 11.47
N ILE A 108 7.72 -12.71 12.10
CA ILE A 108 6.60 -12.53 13.02
C ILE A 108 7.17 -12.55 14.43
N TYR A 109 6.92 -11.48 15.19
CA TYR A 109 7.24 -11.41 16.62
C TYR A 109 6.04 -11.85 17.44
N PHE A 110 6.21 -12.92 18.21
CA PHE A 110 5.16 -13.51 19.01
C PHE A 110 5.72 -14.09 20.31
N LYS A 111 5.24 -13.62 21.46
CA LYS A 111 5.68 -14.10 22.79
C LYS A 111 7.20 -14.09 22.96
N HIS A 112 7.82 -12.96 22.66
CA HIS A 112 9.28 -12.76 22.73
C HIS A 112 10.11 -13.71 21.82
N ARG A 113 9.50 -14.22 20.72
CA ARG A 113 10.18 -15.09 19.75
C ARG A 113 9.96 -14.59 18.33
N PHE A 114 10.98 -14.79 17.50
CA PHE A 114 10.92 -14.54 16.06
C PHE A 114 10.55 -15.83 15.32
N ILE A 115 9.52 -15.76 14.54
CA ILE A 115 9.05 -16.83 13.65
C ILE A 115 9.27 -16.33 12.23
N ASP A 116 9.90 -17.17 11.40
CA ASP A 116 10.18 -16.84 10.00
C ASP A 116 8.90 -16.48 9.25
N TYR A 117 8.96 -15.43 8.42
CA TYR A 117 7.85 -15.09 7.55
C TYR A 117 8.28 -15.23 6.06
N PRO A 118 7.56 -16.02 5.27
CA PRO A 118 6.35 -16.77 5.61
C PRO A 118 6.63 -17.92 6.59
N VAL A 119 5.61 -18.27 7.36
CA VAL A 119 5.71 -19.40 8.30
C VAL A 119 5.98 -20.67 7.51
N THR A 120 7.18 -21.21 7.67
CA THR A 120 7.57 -22.48 7.09
C THR A 120 7.46 -23.58 8.15
N ALA A 121 7.05 -24.79 7.75
CA ALA A 121 7.06 -25.95 8.65
C ALA A 121 8.49 -26.46 8.82
N SER A 122 9.36 -25.64 9.41
CA SER A 122 10.72 -26.01 9.76
C SER A 122 10.79 -26.56 11.19
N TRP A 123 11.86 -27.31 11.50
CA TRP A 123 12.12 -27.77 12.86
C TRP A 123 12.24 -26.58 13.83
N HIS A 124 12.70 -25.42 13.35
CA HIS A 124 12.77 -24.20 14.11
C HIS A 124 11.38 -23.66 14.46
N THR A 125 10.50 -23.57 13.48
CA THR A 125 9.09 -23.13 13.69
C THR A 125 8.37 -24.03 14.68
N LEU A 126 8.56 -25.37 14.60
CA LEU A 126 7.95 -26.32 15.53
C LEU A 126 8.44 -26.12 16.96
N ARG A 127 9.73 -25.83 17.14
CA ARG A 127 10.32 -25.54 18.47
C ARG A 127 9.80 -24.20 19.03
N ASP A 128 9.69 -23.18 18.17
CA ASP A 128 9.30 -21.82 18.59
C ASP A 128 7.80 -21.75 18.92
N ILE A 129 6.94 -22.49 18.22
CA ILE A 129 5.52 -22.64 18.52
C ILE A 129 5.28 -23.55 19.75
N GLY A 130 6.17 -24.49 19.99
CA GLY A 130 6.07 -25.51 21.05
C GLY A 130 5.32 -26.77 20.57
N LEU A 131 5.78 -27.93 21.05
CA LEU A 131 5.34 -29.26 20.58
C LEU A 131 3.82 -29.47 20.72
N LEU A 132 3.22 -29.04 21.84
CA LEU A 132 1.77 -29.19 22.07
C LEU A 132 0.95 -28.38 21.07
N ASN A 133 1.37 -27.15 20.76
CA ASN A 133 0.70 -26.31 19.79
C ASN A 133 0.89 -26.84 18.35
N ALA A 134 2.07 -27.38 18.06
CA ALA A 134 2.34 -28.04 16.78
C ALA A 134 1.44 -29.26 16.57
N MET A 135 1.30 -30.12 17.59
CA MET A 135 0.40 -31.29 17.55
C MET A 135 -1.07 -30.88 17.38
N ARG A 136 -1.55 -29.89 18.17
CA ARG A 136 -2.90 -29.33 18.02
C ARG A 136 -3.13 -28.76 16.63
N SER A 137 -2.14 -28.09 16.06
CA SER A 137 -2.19 -27.53 14.71
C SER A 137 -2.28 -28.62 13.64
N ALA A 138 -1.49 -29.68 13.77
CA ALA A 138 -1.55 -30.82 12.86
C ALA A 138 -2.91 -31.54 12.90
N CYS A 139 -3.43 -31.80 14.10
CA CYS A 139 -4.75 -32.41 14.29
C CYS A 139 -5.85 -31.49 13.75
N GLY A 140 -5.78 -30.17 14.02
CA GLY A 140 -6.75 -29.21 13.53
C GLY A 140 -6.73 -29.06 12.01
N TYR A 141 -5.57 -29.14 11.39
CA TYR A 141 -5.44 -29.17 9.93
C TYR A 141 -6.06 -30.43 9.32
N ALA A 142 -5.72 -31.63 9.86
CA ALA A 142 -6.31 -32.89 9.40
C ALA A 142 -7.84 -32.90 9.53
N TRP A 143 -8.35 -32.37 10.66
CA TRP A 143 -9.79 -32.20 10.87
C TRP A 143 -10.43 -31.27 9.82
N ALA A 144 -9.85 -30.11 9.56
CA ALA A 144 -10.37 -29.17 8.57
C ALA A 144 -10.39 -29.75 7.15
N LYS A 145 -9.45 -30.62 6.80
CA LYS A 145 -9.40 -31.30 5.49
C LYS A 145 -10.50 -32.35 5.33
N THR A 146 -10.89 -33.02 6.40
CA THR A 146 -11.96 -34.02 6.38
C THR A 146 -13.34 -33.44 6.62
N HIS A 147 -13.43 -32.28 7.28
CA HIS A 147 -14.67 -31.59 7.63
C HIS A 147 -14.60 -30.10 7.23
N PRO A 148 -14.52 -29.79 5.92
CA PRO A 148 -14.48 -28.41 5.48
C PRO A 148 -15.82 -27.71 5.75
N ARG A 149 -15.75 -26.44 6.11
CA ARG A 149 -16.93 -25.57 6.26
C ARG A 149 -17.50 -25.22 4.88
N HIS A 150 -18.78 -25.39 4.70
CA HIS A 150 -19.53 -25.02 3.50
C HIS A 150 -20.89 -24.40 3.89
N PRO A 151 -21.32 -23.29 3.22
CA PRO A 151 -20.59 -22.50 2.25
C PRO A 151 -19.41 -21.72 2.90
N VAL A 152 -18.43 -21.31 2.09
CA VAL A 152 -17.29 -20.48 2.53
C VAL A 152 -17.70 -19.02 2.34
N ASN A 153 -18.28 -18.40 3.37
CA ASN A 153 -18.83 -17.04 3.29
C ASN A 153 -17.88 -16.01 3.90
N SER A 154 -17.08 -16.41 4.88
CA SER A 154 -16.23 -15.51 5.63
C SER A 154 -14.75 -15.81 5.44
N LEU A 155 -13.93 -14.80 5.73
CA LEU A 155 -12.48 -14.95 5.79
C LEU A 155 -12.05 -15.95 6.87
N GLU A 156 -12.80 -16.05 7.98
CA GLU A 156 -12.58 -17.09 8.99
C GLU A 156 -12.75 -18.47 8.37
N ASP A 157 -13.86 -18.71 7.64
CA ASP A 157 -14.11 -20.02 7.02
C ASP A 157 -13.01 -20.38 6.03
N PHE A 158 -12.57 -19.40 5.23
CA PHE A 158 -11.46 -19.57 4.31
C PHE A 158 -10.17 -20.01 5.03
N TYR A 159 -9.79 -19.30 6.09
CA TYR A 159 -8.56 -19.62 6.83
C TYR A 159 -8.67 -20.94 7.60
N VAL A 160 -9.82 -21.21 8.23
CA VAL A 160 -10.03 -22.46 8.97
C VAL A 160 -9.99 -23.67 8.04
N ASN A 161 -10.61 -23.61 6.86
CA ASN A 161 -10.56 -24.68 5.86
C ASN A 161 -9.15 -24.91 5.32
N ARG A 162 -8.35 -23.84 5.25
CA ARG A 162 -7.01 -23.91 4.69
C ARG A 162 -5.94 -24.35 5.68
N PHE A 163 -5.99 -23.86 6.93
CA PHE A 163 -4.94 -24.00 7.92
C PHE A 163 -5.37 -24.79 9.17
N GLY A 164 -6.66 -25.01 9.36
CA GLY A 164 -7.22 -25.54 10.60
C GLY A 164 -7.39 -24.46 11.67
N ARG A 165 -8.36 -24.67 12.57
CA ARG A 165 -8.70 -23.69 13.60
C ARG A 165 -7.57 -23.29 14.53
N PRO A 166 -6.66 -24.20 14.98
CA PRO A 166 -5.56 -23.80 15.88
C PRO A 166 -4.55 -22.83 15.24
N LEU A 167 -4.13 -23.07 13.99
CA LEU A 167 -3.23 -22.15 13.27
C LEU A 167 -3.92 -20.83 12.94
N TYR A 168 -5.20 -20.88 12.53
CA TYR A 168 -6.00 -19.68 12.32
C TYR A 168 -6.00 -18.78 13.56
N ARG A 169 -6.34 -19.33 14.72
CA ARG A 169 -6.34 -18.59 16.00
C ARG A 169 -4.98 -18.06 16.41
N MET A 170 -3.91 -18.77 16.08
CA MET A 170 -2.57 -18.41 16.49
C MET A 170 -1.99 -17.25 15.65
N PHE A 171 -2.23 -17.25 14.33
CA PHE A 171 -1.53 -16.36 13.42
C PHE A 171 -2.42 -15.40 12.62
N PHE A 172 -3.74 -15.66 12.57
CA PHE A 172 -4.60 -14.88 11.68
C PHE A 172 -5.71 -14.13 12.42
N GLU A 173 -6.37 -14.75 13.40
CA GLU A 173 -7.57 -14.19 14.05
C GLU A 173 -7.29 -12.82 14.66
N ASP A 174 -6.38 -12.76 15.65
CA ASP A 174 -6.09 -11.53 16.39
C ASP A 174 -5.40 -10.48 15.52
N TYR A 175 -4.44 -10.91 14.67
CA TYR A 175 -3.73 -9.99 13.78
C TYR A 175 -4.66 -9.38 12.72
N THR A 176 -5.51 -10.20 12.09
CA THR A 176 -6.47 -9.71 11.11
C THR A 176 -7.48 -8.75 11.74
N THR A 177 -7.96 -9.08 12.95
CA THR A 177 -8.84 -8.19 13.72
C THR A 177 -8.14 -6.86 14.05
N LYS A 178 -6.87 -6.90 14.48
CA LYS A 178 -6.06 -5.70 14.75
C LYS A 178 -5.92 -4.82 13.50
N VAL A 179 -5.61 -5.42 12.36
CA VAL A 179 -5.41 -4.69 11.10
C VAL A 179 -6.73 -4.11 10.56
N TRP A 180 -7.80 -4.90 10.55
CA TRP A 180 -9.05 -4.51 9.88
C TRP A 180 -10.09 -3.90 10.81
N GLY A 181 -9.92 -4.02 12.13
CA GLY A 181 -10.86 -3.49 13.12
C GLY A 181 -12.16 -4.27 13.24
N ILE A 182 -12.33 -5.34 12.45
CA ILE A 182 -13.48 -6.25 12.47
C ILE A 182 -12.99 -7.69 12.53
N HIS A 183 -13.83 -8.57 13.08
CA HIS A 183 -13.47 -9.98 13.18
C HIS A 183 -13.49 -10.66 11.80
N PRO A 184 -12.57 -11.61 11.48
CA PRO A 184 -12.54 -12.30 10.18
C PRO A 184 -13.84 -13.02 9.79
N SER A 185 -14.72 -13.35 10.75
CA SER A 185 -16.06 -13.89 10.46
C SER A 185 -17.00 -12.88 9.78
N GLU A 186 -16.71 -11.59 9.88
CA GLU A 186 -17.49 -10.50 9.29
C GLU A 186 -16.92 -10.01 7.95
N MET A 187 -15.73 -10.51 7.58
CA MET A 187 -15.07 -10.19 6.31
C MET A 187 -15.45 -11.18 5.22
N ASN A 188 -15.58 -10.71 3.98
CA ASN A 188 -15.82 -11.58 2.84
C ASN A 188 -14.64 -12.53 2.58
N ALA A 189 -14.94 -13.78 2.21
CA ALA A 189 -13.93 -14.80 1.89
C ALA A 189 -13.03 -14.41 0.70
N ASP A 190 -13.53 -13.61 -0.24
CA ASP A 190 -12.81 -13.20 -1.44
C ASP A 190 -11.50 -12.46 -1.13
N TRP A 191 -11.48 -11.70 -0.03
CA TRP A 191 -10.26 -11.05 0.43
C TRP A 191 -9.13 -12.05 0.72
N GLY A 192 -9.46 -13.19 1.37
CA GLY A 192 -8.49 -14.25 1.66
C GLY A 192 -7.99 -14.94 0.40
N SER A 193 -8.88 -15.14 -0.57
CA SER A 193 -8.55 -15.79 -1.83
C SER A 193 -7.53 -14.98 -2.64
N GLN A 194 -7.60 -13.66 -2.61
CA GLN A 194 -6.66 -12.77 -3.29
C GLN A 194 -5.27 -12.75 -2.65
N ARG A 195 -5.16 -13.00 -1.34
CA ARG A 195 -3.89 -12.82 -0.60
C ARG A 195 -3.13 -14.09 -0.22
N VAL A 196 -3.80 -15.23 -0.14
CA VAL A 196 -3.23 -16.43 0.47
C VAL A 196 -3.18 -17.63 -0.51
N LYS A 197 -3.41 -17.43 -1.79
CA LYS A 197 -3.46 -18.52 -2.79
C LYS A 197 -2.16 -19.35 -2.90
N GLY A 198 -1.00 -18.77 -2.68
CA GLY A 198 0.30 -19.43 -2.84
C GLY A 198 0.77 -20.34 -1.69
N LEU A 199 0.18 -20.27 -0.50
CA LEU A 199 0.60 -21.05 0.67
C LEU A 199 -0.05 -22.42 0.69
N SER A 200 0.59 -23.46 0.13
CA SER A 200 0.13 -24.86 0.22
C SER A 200 0.81 -25.58 1.38
N ILE A 201 0.07 -25.84 2.47
CA ILE A 201 0.58 -26.67 3.59
C ILE A 201 0.93 -28.07 3.11
N ASN A 202 0.24 -28.62 2.09
CA ASN A 202 0.58 -29.90 1.50
C ASN A 202 1.99 -29.93 0.87
N ALA A 203 2.41 -28.85 0.19
CA ALA A 203 3.76 -28.71 -0.32
C ALA A 203 4.77 -28.65 0.84
N VAL A 204 4.44 -27.91 1.89
CA VAL A 204 5.25 -27.79 3.10
C VAL A 204 5.41 -29.13 3.81
N ILE A 205 4.34 -29.89 4.04
CA ILE A 205 4.36 -31.22 4.68
C ILE A 205 5.09 -32.23 3.77
N ARG A 206 4.85 -32.21 2.46
CA ARG A 206 5.54 -33.08 1.49
C ARG A 206 7.05 -32.83 1.51
N ASN A 207 7.47 -31.59 1.55
CA ASN A 207 8.89 -31.22 1.63
C ASN A 207 9.54 -31.64 2.95
N MET A 208 8.77 -31.66 4.08
CA MET A 208 9.25 -32.25 5.35
C MET A 208 9.48 -33.74 5.28
N LEU A 209 8.57 -34.48 4.62
CA LEU A 209 8.59 -35.94 4.55
C LEU A 209 9.59 -36.47 3.47
N THR A 210 9.91 -35.67 2.44
CA THR A 210 10.77 -36.05 1.33
C THR A 210 12.24 -35.63 1.48
N ARG A 211 12.63 -35.06 2.63
CA ARG A 211 13.99 -34.57 2.88
C ARG A 211 14.99 -35.73 2.99
N LYS A 212 15.31 -36.33 1.85
CA LYS A 212 16.58 -37.04 1.64
C LYS A 212 17.59 -36.01 1.13
N ASN A 213 18.69 -35.87 1.87
CA ASN A 213 19.94 -35.18 1.54
C ASN A 213 20.13 -34.82 0.07
N THR A 214 19.75 -33.65 -0.36
CA THR A 214 20.31 -32.99 -1.52
C THR A 214 20.48 -31.52 -1.19
N ASN A 215 21.68 -31.01 -1.42
CA ASN A 215 22.08 -29.60 -1.20
C ASN A 215 21.47 -28.64 -2.24
N GLU A 216 20.22 -28.84 -2.61
CA GLU A 216 19.50 -27.93 -3.49
C GLU A 216 18.15 -27.60 -2.87
N THR A 217 18.11 -26.46 -2.23
CA THR A 217 16.90 -25.82 -1.68
C THR A 217 16.10 -25.16 -2.81
N HIS A 218 15.42 -25.92 -3.64
CA HIS A 218 14.26 -25.46 -4.36
C HIS A 218 13.01 -25.69 -3.50
N VAL A 219 12.81 -24.84 -2.50
CA VAL A 219 11.52 -24.66 -1.89
C VAL A 219 10.74 -23.75 -2.83
N GLU A 220 9.71 -24.28 -3.48
CA GLU A 220 8.70 -23.51 -4.23
C GLU A 220 7.85 -22.67 -3.29
N THR A 221 8.44 -21.81 -2.53
CA THR A 221 7.85 -20.63 -1.92
C THR A 221 8.75 -19.50 -2.31
N SER A 222 8.63 -19.10 -3.54
CA SER A 222 9.33 -17.94 -4.09
C SER A 222 8.79 -16.67 -3.50
N LEU A 223 9.11 -16.43 -2.25
CA LEU A 223 9.16 -15.08 -1.77
C LEU A 223 10.47 -14.51 -2.30
N ILE A 224 10.36 -13.35 -2.88
CA ILE A 224 11.47 -12.58 -3.41
C ILE A 224 12.53 -12.46 -2.33
N ASP A 225 13.73 -12.95 -2.57
CA ASP A 225 14.84 -12.86 -1.61
C ASP A 225 15.41 -11.43 -1.53
N LYS A 226 15.19 -10.63 -2.56
CA LYS A 226 15.69 -9.27 -2.68
C LYS A 226 14.66 -8.37 -3.36
N PHE A 227 14.70 -7.08 -3.05
CA PHE A 227 13.85 -6.06 -3.67
C PHE A 227 14.68 -4.81 -3.96
N ARG A 228 14.21 -3.97 -4.88
CA ARG A 228 14.80 -2.66 -5.13
C ARG A 228 14.23 -1.65 -4.14
N TYR A 229 15.07 -0.66 -3.79
CA TYR A 229 14.67 0.40 -2.88
C TYR A 229 15.49 1.67 -3.15
N PRO A 230 14.86 2.83 -3.35
CA PRO A 230 15.57 4.09 -3.58
C PRO A 230 16.45 4.47 -2.39
N LYS A 231 17.60 5.09 -2.67
CA LYS A 231 18.60 5.49 -1.66
C LYS A 231 17.98 6.24 -0.48
N TYR A 232 17.08 7.18 -0.77
CA TYR A 232 16.45 8.07 0.21
C TYR A 232 14.97 7.75 0.49
N GLY A 233 14.53 6.54 0.18
CA GLY A 233 13.15 6.10 0.37
C GLY A 233 12.29 6.18 -0.88
N PRO A 234 11.09 5.58 -0.88
CA PRO A 234 10.22 5.49 -2.05
C PRO A 234 9.81 6.84 -2.61
N GLY A 235 9.68 7.88 -1.78
CA GLY A 235 9.36 9.23 -2.21
C GLY A 235 10.35 9.77 -3.25
N GLN A 236 11.62 9.40 -3.14
CA GLN A 236 12.64 9.82 -4.10
C GLN A 236 12.32 9.46 -5.54
N LEU A 237 11.75 8.28 -5.79
CA LEU A 237 11.33 7.89 -7.14
C LEU A 237 10.23 8.81 -7.67
N TRP A 238 9.27 9.13 -6.80
CA TRP A 238 8.11 9.95 -7.20
C TRP A 238 8.47 11.41 -7.39
N ASP A 239 9.40 11.93 -6.59
CA ASP A 239 9.98 13.29 -6.80
C ASP A 239 10.72 13.36 -8.13
N ALA A 240 11.53 12.35 -8.46
CA ALA A 240 12.24 12.28 -9.74
C ALA A 240 11.25 12.17 -10.93
N ALA A 241 10.21 11.36 -10.79
CA ALA A 241 9.15 11.24 -11.80
C ALA A 241 8.41 12.57 -12.00
N ALA A 242 8.08 13.27 -10.91
CA ALA A 242 7.45 14.58 -10.97
C ALA A 242 8.34 15.61 -11.67
N GLN A 243 9.65 15.57 -11.42
CA GLN A 243 10.60 16.42 -12.13
C GLN A 243 10.61 16.13 -13.64
N GLN A 244 10.60 14.84 -14.04
CA GLN A 244 10.53 14.46 -15.44
C GLN A 244 9.21 14.94 -16.10
N VAL A 245 8.06 14.82 -15.41
CA VAL A 245 6.78 15.35 -15.92
C VAL A 245 6.87 16.85 -16.21
N ARG A 246 7.47 17.64 -15.29
CA ARG A 246 7.67 19.09 -15.52
C ARG A 246 8.60 19.38 -16.70
N GLN A 247 9.68 18.61 -16.84
CA GLN A 247 10.63 18.75 -17.96
C GLN A 247 9.99 18.44 -19.32
N LEU A 248 9.00 17.56 -19.33
CA LEU A 248 8.24 17.18 -20.51
C LEU A 248 7.03 18.11 -20.80
N GLY A 249 6.90 19.22 -20.06
CA GLY A 249 5.85 20.21 -20.27
C GLY A 249 4.56 19.97 -19.48
N GLY A 250 4.49 18.95 -18.62
CA GLY A 250 3.37 18.74 -17.71
C GLY A 250 3.42 19.70 -16.51
N THR A 251 2.26 19.96 -15.92
CA THR A 251 2.11 20.81 -14.74
C THR A 251 1.82 19.96 -13.49
N ILE A 252 2.40 20.32 -12.35
CA ILE A 252 2.10 19.70 -11.05
C ILE A 252 1.79 20.80 -10.04
N LEU A 253 0.54 20.79 -9.57
CA LEU A 253 -0.02 21.70 -8.58
C LEU A 253 -0.12 20.94 -7.25
N THR A 254 0.75 21.24 -6.30
CA THR A 254 0.69 20.74 -4.92
C THR A 254 -0.04 21.74 -4.03
N GLY A 255 -0.66 21.27 -2.93
CA GLY A 255 -1.50 22.10 -2.07
C GLY A 255 -2.77 22.60 -2.75
N HIS A 256 -3.27 21.83 -3.73
CA HIS A 256 -4.49 22.13 -4.48
C HIS A 256 -5.45 20.95 -4.36
N ARG A 257 -6.65 21.22 -3.85
CA ARG A 257 -7.69 20.20 -3.68
C ARG A 257 -8.75 20.35 -4.76
N VAL A 258 -9.06 19.24 -5.44
CA VAL A 258 -10.22 19.17 -6.31
C VAL A 258 -11.49 19.08 -5.47
N THR A 259 -12.47 19.93 -5.75
CA THR A 259 -13.75 20.02 -5.03
C THR A 259 -14.96 19.80 -5.93
N ALA A 260 -14.75 19.77 -7.27
CA ALA A 260 -15.77 19.35 -8.20
C ALA A 260 -15.15 18.81 -9.50
N ILE A 261 -15.84 17.86 -10.11
CA ILE A 261 -15.62 17.43 -11.47
C ILE A 261 -16.87 17.83 -12.27
N ASN A 262 -16.70 18.74 -13.21
CA ASN A 262 -17.78 19.32 -13.98
C ASN A 262 -18.04 18.52 -15.23
N ILE A 263 -19.28 18.11 -15.45
CA ILE A 263 -19.74 17.23 -16.50
C ILE A 263 -20.78 17.97 -17.35
N ASP A 264 -20.63 17.91 -18.65
CA ASP A 264 -21.53 18.57 -19.59
C ASP A 264 -22.86 17.79 -19.80
N SER A 265 -23.77 18.38 -20.57
CA SER A 265 -25.06 17.77 -20.90
C SER A 265 -24.96 16.46 -21.71
N ARG A 266 -23.81 16.18 -22.32
CA ARG A 266 -23.51 14.93 -23.03
C ARG A 266 -22.89 13.86 -22.12
N ARG A 267 -22.85 14.14 -20.81
CA ARG A 267 -22.20 13.30 -19.81
C ARG A 267 -20.70 13.14 -20.03
N HIS A 268 -20.02 14.21 -20.48
CA HIS A 268 -18.57 14.24 -20.65
C HIS A 268 -17.93 15.24 -19.68
N VAL A 269 -16.75 14.92 -19.14
CA VAL A 269 -15.99 15.86 -18.31
C VAL A 269 -15.56 17.06 -19.16
N HIS A 270 -15.58 18.27 -18.58
CA HIS A 270 -15.11 19.46 -19.28
C HIS A 270 -14.23 20.38 -18.43
N SER A 271 -14.25 20.24 -17.11
CA SER A 271 -13.35 20.95 -16.20
C SER A 271 -13.31 20.30 -14.82
N VAL A 272 -12.31 20.65 -14.02
CA VAL A 272 -12.28 20.38 -12.59
C VAL A 272 -12.18 21.69 -11.84
N THR A 273 -12.91 21.80 -10.73
CA THR A 273 -12.81 22.95 -9.81
C THR A 273 -11.81 22.60 -8.71
N VAL A 274 -10.84 23.46 -8.49
CA VAL A 274 -9.79 23.30 -7.48
C VAL A 274 -9.79 24.45 -6.50
N ILE A 275 -9.43 24.16 -5.26
CA ILE A 275 -9.17 25.18 -4.22
C ILE A 275 -7.69 25.10 -3.86
N ASP A 276 -7.01 26.26 -3.89
CA ASP A 276 -5.63 26.39 -3.44
C ASP A 276 -5.54 26.58 -1.92
N ARG A 277 -4.33 26.75 -1.38
CA ARG A 277 -4.07 26.96 0.05
C ARG A 277 -4.63 28.27 0.58
N ASP A 278 -4.74 29.27 -0.25
CA ASP A 278 -5.29 30.58 0.11
C ASP A 278 -6.81 30.57 0.12
N GLY A 279 -7.42 29.43 -0.24
CA GLY A 279 -8.87 29.25 -0.35
C GLY A 279 -9.44 29.81 -1.64
N CYS A 280 -8.59 30.19 -2.61
CA CYS A 280 -9.05 30.68 -3.90
C CYS A 280 -9.49 29.52 -4.78
N GLN A 281 -10.66 29.67 -5.39
CA GLN A 281 -11.24 28.66 -6.26
C GLN A 281 -10.90 28.96 -7.74
N HIS A 282 -10.51 27.91 -8.46
CA HIS A 282 -10.17 27.99 -9.87
C HIS A 282 -10.80 26.83 -10.64
N ASP A 283 -11.27 27.09 -11.86
CA ASP A 283 -11.69 26.04 -12.79
C ASP A 283 -10.57 25.78 -13.78
N ILE A 284 -10.20 24.49 -13.93
CA ILE A 284 -9.20 24.03 -14.88
C ILE A 284 -9.94 23.27 -15.99
N PRO A 285 -10.04 23.82 -17.19
CA PRO A 285 -10.63 23.14 -18.35
C PRO A 285 -9.82 21.86 -18.66
N CYS A 286 -10.53 20.77 -18.96
CA CYS A 286 -9.88 19.52 -19.33
C CYS A 286 -10.83 18.63 -20.15
N ASP A 287 -10.25 17.81 -21.03
CA ASP A 287 -10.96 16.82 -21.85
C ASP A 287 -11.03 15.47 -21.15
N TYR A 288 -10.09 15.20 -20.26
CA TYR A 288 -9.96 13.95 -19.52
C TYR A 288 -9.69 14.20 -18.04
N VAL A 289 -10.27 13.36 -17.19
CA VAL A 289 -9.97 13.29 -15.77
C VAL A 289 -9.51 11.89 -15.41
N LEU A 290 -8.29 11.76 -14.88
CA LEU A 290 -7.78 10.52 -14.32
C LEU A 290 -7.72 10.68 -12.80
N SER A 291 -8.63 10.03 -12.07
CA SER A 291 -8.79 10.25 -10.63
C SER A 291 -8.26 9.08 -9.81
N SER A 292 -7.33 9.35 -8.91
CA SER A 292 -6.94 8.43 -7.83
C SER A 292 -7.59 8.77 -6.48
N MET A 293 -8.48 9.73 -6.47
CA MET A 293 -9.27 10.18 -5.32
C MET A 293 -10.14 9.04 -4.77
N PRO A 294 -10.34 8.93 -3.44
CA PRO A 294 -11.26 7.95 -2.89
C PRO A 294 -12.67 8.09 -3.47
N LEU A 295 -13.31 6.98 -3.84
CA LEU A 295 -14.65 7.01 -4.45
C LEU A 295 -15.72 7.65 -3.55
N CYS A 296 -15.55 7.56 -2.23
CA CYS A 296 -16.45 8.20 -1.28
C CYS A 296 -16.36 9.74 -1.31
N ASP A 297 -15.26 10.28 -1.82
CA ASP A 297 -15.08 11.73 -2.03
C ASP A 297 -15.38 12.10 -3.48
N LEU A 298 -14.98 11.26 -4.45
CA LEU A 298 -15.16 11.50 -5.88
C LEU A 298 -16.64 11.64 -6.26
N VAL A 299 -17.47 10.67 -5.86
CA VAL A 299 -18.87 10.62 -6.30
C VAL A 299 -19.68 11.83 -5.83
N PRO A 300 -19.58 12.26 -4.57
CA PRO A 300 -20.26 13.49 -4.11
C PRO A 300 -19.80 14.76 -4.82
N ASP A 301 -18.61 14.77 -5.40
CA ASP A 301 -18.02 15.96 -6.05
C ASP A 301 -18.31 16.02 -7.57
N LEU A 302 -19.07 15.09 -8.12
CA LEU A 302 -19.56 15.19 -9.49
C LEU A 302 -20.63 16.29 -9.62
N ARG A 303 -20.54 17.11 -10.66
CA ARG A 303 -21.46 18.23 -10.94
C ARG A 303 -21.93 18.16 -12.40
N GLY A 304 -23.13 18.67 -12.65
CA GLY A 304 -23.70 18.71 -14.01
C GLY A 304 -24.44 17.44 -14.43
N ILE A 305 -24.52 16.44 -13.56
CA ILE A 305 -25.30 15.20 -13.77
C ILE A 305 -26.12 14.86 -12.54
N ASP A 306 -27.23 14.14 -12.75
CA ASP A 306 -27.99 13.54 -11.65
C ASP A 306 -27.29 12.26 -11.19
N ILE A 307 -26.93 12.21 -9.90
CA ILE A 307 -26.38 11.04 -9.24
C ILE A 307 -27.55 10.28 -8.61
N PRO A 308 -27.82 9.02 -8.99
CA PRO A 308 -28.85 8.21 -8.32
C PRO A 308 -28.59 8.13 -6.82
N ALA A 309 -29.64 8.28 -6.02
CA ALA A 309 -29.52 8.36 -4.56
C ALA A 309 -28.87 7.12 -3.94
N ASP A 310 -29.12 5.95 -4.52
CA ASP A 310 -28.50 4.68 -4.12
C ASP A 310 -27.00 4.64 -4.45
N ILE A 311 -26.57 5.13 -5.62
CA ILE A 311 -25.16 5.23 -5.99
C ILE A 311 -24.41 6.16 -5.04
N LEU A 312 -25.00 7.33 -4.74
CA LEU A 312 -24.43 8.28 -3.78
C LEU A 312 -24.29 7.63 -2.40
N ALA A 313 -25.34 6.95 -1.93
CA ALA A 313 -25.32 6.27 -0.64
C ALA A 313 -24.29 5.12 -0.60
N TYR A 314 -24.18 4.33 -1.68
CA TYR A 314 -23.18 3.25 -1.76
C TYR A 314 -21.76 3.79 -1.74
N ALA A 315 -21.47 4.82 -2.52
CA ALA A 315 -20.13 5.38 -2.63
C ALA A 315 -19.69 6.06 -1.33
N THR A 316 -20.55 6.89 -0.72
CA THR A 316 -20.22 7.61 0.52
C THR A 316 -20.03 6.68 1.72
N ALA A 317 -20.68 5.52 1.71
CA ALA A 317 -20.56 4.52 2.77
C ALA A 317 -19.46 3.46 2.50
N LEU A 318 -18.66 3.60 1.45
CA LEU A 318 -17.53 2.69 1.21
C LEU A 318 -16.55 2.72 2.38
N PRO A 319 -16.24 1.56 2.99
CA PRO A 319 -15.40 1.51 4.17
C PRO A 319 -13.92 1.63 3.81
N TYR A 320 -13.18 2.34 4.65
CA TYR A 320 -11.73 2.43 4.62
C TYR A 320 -11.15 2.09 5.99
N ARG A 321 -9.89 1.74 6.02
CA ARG A 321 -9.10 1.62 7.23
C ARG A 321 -8.00 2.65 7.19
N ASP A 322 -7.86 3.39 8.28
CA ASP A 322 -6.84 4.38 8.50
C ASP A 322 -5.69 3.77 9.29
N PHE A 323 -4.58 4.45 9.39
CA PHE A 323 -3.56 4.12 10.36
C PHE A 323 -2.78 5.33 10.84
N VAL A 324 -2.17 5.16 11.99
CA VAL A 324 -1.20 6.08 12.57
C VAL A 324 0.17 5.42 12.52
N THR A 325 1.19 6.14 12.11
CA THR A 325 2.58 5.70 12.26
C THR A 325 3.32 6.58 13.25
N VAL A 326 4.08 5.96 14.14
CA VAL A 326 4.94 6.65 15.10
C VAL A 326 6.38 6.31 14.74
N GLY A 327 7.18 7.35 14.42
CA GLY A 327 8.63 7.23 14.27
C GLY A 327 9.30 7.41 15.63
N LEU A 328 10.25 6.54 15.98
CA LEU A 328 11.05 6.63 17.20
C LEU A 328 12.53 6.42 16.89
N LEU A 329 13.39 7.39 17.22
CA LEU A 329 14.83 7.21 17.21
C LEU A 329 15.29 6.72 18.59
N VAL A 330 15.68 5.46 18.67
CA VAL A 330 16.15 4.82 19.90
C VAL A 330 17.66 4.55 19.83
N ASP A 331 18.33 4.48 20.96
CA ASP A 331 19.78 4.20 21.04
C ASP A 331 20.08 2.72 20.78
N SER A 332 19.23 1.80 21.22
CA SER A 332 19.43 0.36 21.05
C SER A 332 18.12 -0.43 21.14
N LEU A 333 18.15 -1.66 20.64
CA LEU A 333 17.11 -2.66 20.83
C LEU A 333 17.62 -3.75 21.79
N THR A 334 16.73 -4.32 22.58
CA THR A 334 17.03 -5.51 23.43
C THR A 334 17.00 -6.80 22.64
N ILE A 335 16.34 -6.77 21.48
CA ILE A 335 16.15 -7.93 20.61
C ILE A 335 17.30 -8.04 19.60
N HIS A 336 17.81 -9.26 19.43
CA HIS A 336 18.92 -9.57 18.55
C HIS A 336 18.66 -10.88 17.78
N THR A 337 19.44 -11.14 16.76
CA THR A 337 19.48 -12.45 16.11
C THR A 337 19.99 -13.52 17.09
N ARG A 338 19.84 -14.80 16.75
CA ARG A 338 20.31 -15.93 17.60
C ARG A 338 21.82 -15.91 17.87
N ASP A 339 22.60 -15.33 16.98
CA ASP A 339 24.06 -15.14 17.10
C ASP A 339 24.45 -13.76 17.69
N GLY A 340 23.47 -13.06 18.28
CA GLY A 340 23.71 -11.81 19.02
C GLY A 340 23.95 -10.58 18.14
N LYS A 341 23.69 -10.66 16.82
CA LYS A 341 23.83 -9.54 15.90
C LYS A 341 22.56 -8.68 15.86
N PRO A 342 22.66 -7.43 15.40
CA PRO A 342 21.50 -6.61 15.11
C PRO A 342 20.51 -7.32 14.19
N LEU A 343 19.22 -7.07 14.39
CA LEU A 343 18.17 -7.63 13.53
C LEU A 343 18.32 -7.10 12.10
N PRO A 344 18.34 -7.98 11.09
CA PRO A 344 18.40 -7.59 9.68
C PRO A 344 17.02 -7.24 9.10
N ASP A 345 15.98 -7.32 9.90
CA ASP A 345 14.60 -7.16 9.49
C ASP A 345 14.34 -5.75 8.97
N THR A 346 13.73 -5.66 7.78
CA THR A 346 13.13 -4.43 7.31
C THR A 346 11.74 -4.24 7.90
N TRP A 347 11.06 -5.35 8.20
CA TRP A 347 9.66 -5.35 8.61
C TRP A 347 9.35 -6.54 9.52
N ILE A 348 8.71 -6.26 10.66
CA ILE A 348 8.33 -7.26 11.67
C ILE A 348 6.83 -7.14 11.93
N TYR A 349 6.12 -8.27 11.87
CA TYR A 349 4.70 -8.37 12.23
C TYR A 349 4.59 -8.61 13.73
N ILE A 350 3.81 -7.80 14.45
CA ILE A 350 3.63 -7.91 15.90
C ILE A 350 2.33 -8.65 16.21
N GLN A 351 2.47 -9.90 16.66
CA GLN A 351 1.34 -10.78 16.96
C GLN A 351 0.98 -10.81 18.45
N ASP A 352 1.74 -10.07 19.29
CA ASP A 352 1.49 -10.05 20.73
C ASP A 352 0.14 -9.44 21.05
N LYS A 353 -0.59 -10.10 21.98
CA LYS A 353 -1.84 -9.62 22.55
C LYS A 353 -1.58 -8.52 23.56
N GLY A 354 -2.51 -7.57 23.65
CA GLY A 354 -2.42 -6.49 24.63
C GLY A 354 -1.54 -5.32 24.20
N VAL A 355 -1.11 -5.28 22.94
CA VAL A 355 -0.52 -4.11 22.28
C VAL A 355 -1.30 -3.80 21.01
N HIS A 356 -1.44 -2.51 20.71
CA HIS A 356 -2.08 -2.04 19.48
C HIS A 356 -1.13 -2.08 18.30
N LEU A 357 0.18 -2.08 18.56
CA LEU A 357 1.22 -2.16 17.53
C LEU A 357 0.98 -3.35 16.61
N GLY A 358 0.77 -3.09 15.32
CA GLY A 358 0.56 -4.12 14.31
C GLY A 358 1.82 -4.51 13.58
N ARG A 359 2.66 -3.53 13.24
CA ARG A 359 3.88 -3.73 12.48
C ARG A 359 4.97 -2.78 12.95
N MET A 360 6.21 -3.23 12.86
CA MET A 360 7.39 -2.42 13.13
C MET A 360 8.34 -2.47 11.94
N GLN A 361 8.87 -1.34 11.54
CA GLN A 361 9.91 -1.20 10.55
C GLN A 361 11.22 -0.75 11.21
N ILE A 362 12.35 -1.22 10.70
CA ILE A 362 13.70 -0.76 11.08
C ILE A 362 14.29 -0.07 9.86
N PHE A 363 14.18 1.26 9.81
CA PHE A 363 14.54 2.02 8.60
C PHE A 363 16.03 1.94 8.25
N ASN A 364 16.92 1.74 9.23
CA ASN A 364 18.34 1.48 8.98
C ASN A 364 18.57 0.29 8.02
N ASN A 365 17.68 -0.70 8.04
CA ASN A 365 17.78 -1.91 7.20
C ASN A 365 17.19 -1.72 5.81
N TRP A 366 16.27 -0.76 5.62
CA TRP A 366 15.77 -0.40 4.29
C TRP A 366 16.85 0.33 3.50
N SER A 367 17.43 1.36 4.09
CA SER A 367 18.58 2.06 3.52
C SER A 367 19.40 2.70 4.64
N PRO A 368 20.74 2.56 4.63
CA PRO A 368 21.58 3.25 5.59
C PRO A 368 21.55 4.78 5.44
N TYR A 369 21.07 5.28 4.32
CA TYR A 369 20.95 6.71 4.04
C TYR A 369 19.67 7.36 4.57
N LEU A 370 18.74 6.56 5.13
CA LEU A 370 17.55 7.08 5.80
C LEU A 370 17.84 7.62 7.20
N VAL A 371 18.92 7.12 7.83
CA VAL A 371 19.28 7.42 9.22
C VAL A 371 20.73 7.93 9.27
N PRO A 372 20.95 9.23 9.03
CA PRO A 372 22.30 9.82 8.97
C PRO A 372 22.95 10.01 10.34
N THR A 373 22.24 9.68 11.44
CA THR A 373 22.70 9.83 12.82
C THR A 373 22.90 8.47 13.49
N GLN A 374 23.53 8.48 14.68
CA GLN A 374 23.60 7.27 15.50
C GLN A 374 22.22 6.96 16.11
N GLY A 375 21.87 5.70 16.12
CA GLY A 375 20.61 5.18 16.66
C GLY A 375 19.87 4.29 15.66
N ILE A 376 18.75 3.79 16.11
CA ILE A 376 17.87 2.92 15.33
C ILE A 376 16.55 3.67 15.13
N TRP A 377 16.20 3.93 13.87
CA TRP A 377 14.97 4.63 13.48
C TRP A 377 13.88 3.61 13.20
N LEU A 378 12.88 3.58 14.08
CA LEU A 378 11.75 2.67 14.00
C LEU A 378 10.52 3.37 13.41
N GLY A 379 9.75 2.65 12.62
CA GLY A 379 8.40 3.03 12.21
C GLY A 379 7.39 2.06 12.80
N LEU A 380 6.46 2.55 13.59
CA LEU A 380 5.48 1.77 14.33
C LEU A 380 4.09 2.03 13.77
N GLU A 381 3.42 0.99 13.24
CA GLU A 381 2.14 1.12 12.56
C GLU A 381 0.98 0.65 13.45
N TYR A 382 0.02 1.54 13.66
CA TYR A 382 -1.20 1.35 14.43
C TYR A 382 -2.43 1.52 13.55
N PHE A 383 -3.21 0.46 13.40
CA PHE A 383 -4.41 0.47 12.55
C PHE A 383 -5.61 0.97 13.32
N CYS A 384 -6.30 1.96 12.79
CA CYS A 384 -7.45 2.61 13.43
C CYS A 384 -8.46 3.09 12.39
N ASN A 385 -9.54 3.71 12.85
CA ASN A 385 -10.43 4.52 12.02
C ASN A 385 -10.42 5.96 12.51
N GLN A 386 -10.78 6.88 11.65
CA GLN A 386 -11.05 8.26 12.07
C GLN A 386 -12.11 8.26 13.18
N GLY A 387 -11.81 8.94 14.29
CA GLY A 387 -12.67 8.97 15.47
C GLY A 387 -12.35 7.94 16.55
N ASP A 388 -11.56 6.89 16.24
CA ASP A 388 -11.05 5.96 17.26
C ASP A 388 -10.12 6.66 18.25
N GLU A 389 -9.94 6.08 19.45
CA GLU A 389 -9.00 6.58 20.47
C GLU A 389 -7.60 6.75 19.90
N LEU A 390 -7.07 5.75 19.18
CA LEU A 390 -5.75 5.81 18.54
C LEU A 390 -5.62 6.96 17.53
N TRP A 391 -6.71 7.33 16.86
CA TRP A 391 -6.71 8.44 15.91
C TRP A 391 -6.75 9.80 16.61
N THR A 392 -7.54 9.90 17.68
CA THR A 392 -7.81 11.17 18.37
C THR A 392 -6.76 11.56 19.42
N MET A 393 -5.95 10.60 19.90
CA MET A 393 -4.80 10.86 20.78
C MET A 393 -3.97 12.04 20.28
N SER A 394 -3.39 12.80 21.19
CA SER A 394 -2.32 13.75 20.87
C SER A 394 -1.06 13.03 20.41
N ASP A 395 -0.12 13.77 19.84
CA ASP A 395 1.14 13.20 19.39
C ASP A 395 1.95 12.66 20.58
N ASP A 396 1.98 13.40 21.71
CA ASP A 396 2.67 12.97 22.92
C ASP A 396 2.07 11.69 23.53
N GLU A 397 0.74 11.60 23.62
CA GLU A 397 0.05 10.40 24.10
C GLU A 397 0.34 9.18 23.22
N SER A 398 0.34 9.36 21.90
CA SER A 398 0.64 8.30 20.95
C SER A 398 2.09 7.83 21.04
N ILE A 399 3.04 8.75 21.19
CA ILE A 399 4.46 8.45 21.39
C ILE A 399 4.67 7.73 22.70
N TYR A 400 4.06 8.21 23.80
CA TYR A 400 4.13 7.57 25.11
C TYR A 400 3.55 6.15 25.08
N MET A 401 2.39 5.95 24.45
CA MET A 401 1.81 4.62 24.25
C MET A 401 2.77 3.72 23.47
N ALA A 402 3.34 4.20 22.38
CA ALA A 402 4.25 3.44 21.54
C ALA A 402 5.50 2.96 22.32
N VAL A 403 6.11 3.84 23.09
CA VAL A 403 7.26 3.51 23.94
C VAL A 403 6.88 2.46 24.98
N ASN A 404 5.75 2.61 25.66
CA ASN A 404 5.28 1.65 26.67
C ASN A 404 4.95 0.28 26.05
N GLU A 405 4.42 0.23 24.84
CA GLU A 405 4.17 -1.03 24.14
C GLU A 405 5.47 -1.74 23.76
N LEU A 406 6.48 -1.02 23.27
CA LEU A 406 7.81 -1.58 22.98
C LEU A 406 8.49 -2.13 24.26
N HIS A 407 8.38 -1.44 25.40
CA HIS A 407 8.84 -1.96 26.70
C HIS A 407 8.10 -3.23 27.08
N ARG A 408 6.75 -3.21 26.99
CA ARG A 408 5.89 -4.35 27.38
C ARG A 408 6.23 -5.62 26.60
N ILE A 409 6.50 -5.49 25.31
CA ILE A 409 6.86 -6.65 24.49
C ILE A 409 8.37 -6.90 24.42
N GLY A 410 9.18 -6.15 25.19
CA GLY A 410 10.61 -6.36 25.33
C GLY A 410 11.43 -6.09 24.07
N ILE A 411 11.03 -5.11 23.27
CA ILE A 411 11.80 -4.65 22.09
C ILE A 411 12.85 -3.62 22.46
N ILE A 412 12.53 -2.74 23.41
CA ILE A 412 13.47 -1.78 24.00
C ILE A 412 13.55 -1.96 25.51
N ASP A 413 14.68 -1.57 26.09
CA ASP A 413 14.87 -1.56 27.55
C ASP A 413 14.11 -0.39 28.18
N THR A 414 13.73 -0.54 29.47
CA THR A 414 13.06 0.51 30.24
C THR A 414 13.89 1.79 30.41
N HIS A 415 15.20 1.68 30.23
CA HIS A 415 16.17 2.79 30.25
C HIS A 415 16.57 3.27 28.85
N ALA A 416 15.97 2.73 27.79
CA ALA A 416 16.26 3.14 26.43
C ALA A 416 16.01 4.64 26.25
N VAL A 417 16.97 5.31 25.63
CA VAL A 417 16.87 6.75 25.34
C VAL A 417 16.13 6.95 24.03
N ILE A 418 15.01 7.65 24.07
CA ILE A 418 14.29 8.12 22.90
C ILE A 418 14.87 9.49 22.53
N ARG A 419 15.57 9.57 21.41
CA ARG A 419 16.31 10.78 20.98
C ARG A 419 15.47 11.70 20.12
N ASP A 420 14.53 11.12 19.37
CA ASP A 420 13.62 11.86 18.48
C ASP A 420 12.35 11.06 18.24
N SER A 421 11.27 11.73 17.90
CA SER A 421 9.98 11.08 17.65
C SER A 421 9.08 11.93 16.76
N ILE A 422 8.21 11.27 16.01
CA ILE A 422 7.19 11.91 15.17
C ILE A 422 5.96 11.02 15.10
N ARG A 423 4.79 11.62 14.98
CA ARG A 423 3.52 10.93 14.72
C ARG A 423 2.88 11.45 13.45
N ILE A 424 2.35 10.53 12.64
CA ILE A 424 1.70 10.86 11.37
C ILE A 424 0.38 10.08 11.28
N ARG A 425 -0.69 10.77 10.92
CA ARG A 425 -2.01 10.19 10.62
C ARG A 425 -2.16 10.00 9.13
N ILE A 426 -2.60 8.82 8.72
CA ILE A 426 -2.80 8.47 7.32
C ILE A 426 -4.25 8.04 7.12
N PRO A 427 -5.10 8.94 6.61
CA PRO A 427 -6.50 8.63 6.34
C PRO A 427 -6.64 7.76 5.10
N LYS A 428 -7.69 6.92 5.08
CA LYS A 428 -8.12 6.13 3.91
C LYS A 428 -7.00 5.31 3.29
N ALA A 429 -6.09 4.77 4.12
CA ALA A 429 -4.91 4.05 3.65
C ALA A 429 -5.26 2.71 3.00
N TYR A 430 -6.31 2.06 3.48
CA TYR A 430 -6.71 0.73 3.02
C TYR A 430 -8.21 0.70 2.67
N PRO A 431 -8.58 0.55 1.39
CA PRO A 431 -9.94 0.18 1.00
C PRO A 431 -10.32 -1.14 1.66
N ALA A 432 -11.47 -1.19 2.32
CA ALA A 432 -11.94 -2.37 3.05
C ALA A 432 -13.07 -3.09 2.30
N TYR A 433 -13.11 -4.42 2.39
CA TYR A 433 -13.99 -5.28 1.60
C TYR A 433 -15.15 -5.82 2.44
N HIS A 434 -15.92 -4.91 3.01
CA HIS A 434 -17.12 -5.21 3.78
C HIS A 434 -18.19 -4.11 3.58
N GLY A 435 -19.35 -4.24 4.20
CA GLY A 435 -20.42 -3.24 4.12
C GLY A 435 -20.86 -3.01 2.67
N THR A 436 -20.82 -1.76 2.23
CA THR A 436 -21.27 -1.35 0.87
C THR A 436 -20.32 -1.77 -0.25
N TYR A 437 -19.17 -2.38 0.06
CA TYR A 437 -18.27 -2.91 -0.98
C TYR A 437 -18.97 -3.88 -1.96
N ALA A 438 -19.97 -4.63 -1.50
CA ALA A 438 -20.78 -5.50 -2.36
C ALA A 438 -21.47 -4.75 -3.51
N GLN A 439 -21.63 -3.43 -3.38
CA GLN A 439 -22.28 -2.56 -4.37
C GLN A 439 -21.30 -1.91 -5.36
N MET A 440 -20.01 -2.23 -5.28
CA MET A 440 -18.98 -1.71 -6.19
C MET A 440 -19.30 -1.83 -7.68
N PRO A 441 -19.94 -2.93 -8.17
CA PRO A 441 -20.30 -3.01 -9.58
C PRO A 441 -21.22 -1.88 -10.04
N TYR A 442 -22.19 -1.47 -9.23
CA TYR A 442 -23.11 -0.37 -9.58
C TYR A 442 -22.41 0.99 -9.60
N ILE A 443 -21.52 1.24 -8.63
CA ILE A 443 -20.70 2.47 -8.60
C ILE A 443 -19.82 2.53 -9.85
N ARG A 444 -19.14 1.44 -10.18
CA ARG A 444 -18.30 1.36 -11.37
C ARG A 444 -19.09 1.63 -12.65
N ASP A 445 -20.22 0.94 -12.84
CA ASP A 445 -21.02 1.07 -14.06
C ASP A 445 -21.56 2.51 -14.22
N PHE A 446 -21.88 3.20 -13.11
CA PHE A 446 -22.25 4.61 -13.11
C PHE A 446 -21.06 5.50 -13.53
N LEU A 447 -19.88 5.30 -12.96
CA LEU A 447 -18.67 6.08 -13.29
C LEU A 447 -18.21 5.83 -14.73
N ASP A 448 -18.26 4.59 -15.21
CA ASP A 448 -17.92 4.22 -16.59
C ASP A 448 -18.89 4.84 -17.64
N SER A 449 -20.08 5.30 -17.19
CA SER A 449 -21.04 6.01 -18.06
C SER A 449 -20.67 7.48 -18.31
N ILE A 450 -19.63 7.99 -17.63
CA ILE A 450 -19.17 9.39 -17.74
C ILE A 450 -17.99 9.44 -18.71
N GLY A 451 -18.16 10.10 -19.84
CA GLY A 451 -17.12 10.23 -20.86
C GLY A 451 -15.92 11.04 -20.34
N GLY A 452 -14.72 10.57 -20.59
CA GLY A 452 -13.48 11.24 -20.19
C GLY A 452 -13.07 11.06 -18.73
N LEU A 453 -13.86 10.35 -17.90
CA LEU A 453 -13.51 10.04 -16.49
C LEU A 453 -12.91 8.65 -16.37
N TYR A 454 -11.74 8.55 -15.74
CA TYR A 454 -11.02 7.29 -15.49
C TYR A 454 -10.62 7.18 -14.04
N CYS A 455 -11.08 6.13 -13.35
CA CYS A 455 -10.73 5.86 -11.96
C CYS A 455 -9.49 4.96 -11.90
N ILE A 456 -8.39 5.45 -11.32
CA ILE A 456 -7.09 4.77 -11.27
C ILE A 456 -6.56 4.62 -9.85
N GLY A 457 -5.59 3.74 -9.67
CA GLY A 457 -4.90 3.57 -8.40
C GLY A 457 -5.69 2.79 -7.35
N ARG A 458 -5.24 2.88 -6.09
CA ARG A 458 -5.82 2.15 -4.95
C ARG A 458 -7.19 2.68 -4.57
N ASN A 459 -7.27 3.97 -4.28
CA ASN A 459 -8.47 4.59 -3.73
C ASN A 459 -9.49 4.94 -4.83
N GLY A 460 -9.02 5.32 -6.04
CA GLY A 460 -9.89 5.57 -7.19
C GLY A 460 -10.60 4.32 -7.71
N GLN A 461 -10.12 3.12 -7.35
CA GLN A 461 -10.79 1.86 -7.65
C GLN A 461 -11.39 1.17 -6.43
N HIS A 462 -11.24 1.75 -5.25
CA HIS A 462 -11.55 1.09 -3.97
C HIS A 462 -11.01 -0.35 -3.92
N ARG A 463 -9.74 -0.53 -4.34
CA ARG A 463 -9.09 -1.83 -4.42
C ARG A 463 -7.73 -1.79 -3.75
N TYR A 464 -7.40 -2.86 -3.01
CA TYR A 464 -6.10 -2.97 -2.35
C TYR A 464 -4.97 -3.20 -3.38
N ASN A 465 -4.72 -2.19 -4.19
CA ASN A 465 -3.63 -2.18 -5.15
C ASN A 465 -2.30 -1.89 -4.45
N ASN A 466 -1.26 -2.65 -4.76
CA ASN A 466 0.10 -2.26 -4.48
C ASN A 466 0.53 -1.15 -5.45
N MET A 467 1.74 -0.64 -5.28
CA MET A 467 2.29 0.45 -6.09
C MET A 467 2.27 0.10 -7.59
N ASP A 468 2.77 -1.07 -7.95
CA ASP A 468 2.79 -1.57 -9.34
C ASP A 468 1.40 -1.74 -9.94
N HIS A 469 0.43 -2.28 -9.19
CA HIS A 469 -0.96 -2.35 -9.65
C HIS A 469 -1.54 -0.95 -9.88
N SER A 470 -1.24 0.01 -8.99
CA SER A 470 -1.67 1.40 -9.16
C SER A 470 -1.10 2.02 -10.44
N MET A 471 0.16 1.75 -10.75
CA MET A 471 0.81 2.16 -12.00
C MET A 471 0.16 1.49 -13.21
N LEU A 472 -0.13 0.20 -13.14
CA LEU A 472 -0.77 -0.54 -14.24
C LEU A 472 -2.17 -0.02 -14.55
N THR A 473 -2.95 0.41 -13.54
CA THR A 473 -4.25 1.05 -13.79
C THR A 473 -4.09 2.37 -14.56
N ALA A 474 -3.06 3.15 -14.24
CA ALA A 474 -2.76 4.39 -14.93
C ALA A 474 -2.33 4.14 -16.40
N ILE A 475 -1.46 3.16 -16.62
CA ILE A 475 -1.04 2.76 -17.98
C ILE A 475 -2.24 2.27 -18.79
N ALA A 476 -3.14 1.49 -18.19
CA ALA A 476 -4.36 1.03 -18.84
C ALA A 476 -5.29 2.19 -19.23
N ALA A 477 -5.42 3.20 -18.34
CA ALA A 477 -6.21 4.39 -18.59
C ALA A 477 -5.64 5.22 -19.76
N VAL A 478 -4.32 5.43 -19.78
CA VAL A 478 -3.66 6.15 -20.89
C VAL A 478 -3.81 5.38 -22.20
N ASN A 479 -3.66 4.06 -22.20
CA ASN A 479 -3.89 3.23 -23.38
C ASN A 479 -5.35 3.31 -23.88
N ALA A 480 -6.31 3.43 -22.97
CA ALA A 480 -7.72 3.63 -23.36
C ALA A 480 -7.94 5.01 -24.00
N ILE A 481 -7.34 6.07 -23.47
CA ILE A 481 -7.38 7.42 -24.05
C ILE A 481 -6.76 7.43 -25.46
N GLN A 482 -5.69 6.66 -25.67
CA GLN A 482 -5.04 6.51 -26.98
C GLN A 482 -5.83 5.64 -27.97
N GLY A 483 -6.93 5.01 -27.55
CA GLY A 483 -7.69 4.08 -28.37
C GLY A 483 -7.01 2.69 -28.56
N ASN A 484 -5.95 2.42 -27.82
CA ASN A 484 -5.18 1.17 -27.91
C ASN A 484 -5.79 0.03 -27.06
N ALA A 485 -6.69 0.36 -26.14
CA ALA A 485 -7.32 -0.61 -25.23
C ALA A 485 -8.73 -0.18 -24.83
N SER A 486 -9.53 -1.14 -24.35
CA SER A 486 -10.85 -0.86 -23.79
C SER A 486 -10.74 -0.22 -22.40
N PRO A 487 -11.57 0.79 -22.05
CA PRO A 487 -11.65 1.36 -20.70
C PRO A 487 -11.89 0.32 -19.61
N GLN A 488 -12.64 -0.76 -19.87
CA GLN A 488 -12.89 -1.84 -18.92
C GLN A 488 -11.60 -2.53 -18.42
N ASN A 489 -10.52 -2.47 -19.19
CA ASN A 489 -9.23 -3.05 -18.78
C ASN A 489 -8.64 -2.40 -17.54
N ILE A 490 -9.02 -1.15 -17.26
CA ILE A 490 -8.57 -0.41 -16.06
C ILE A 490 -9.04 -1.12 -14.78
N TRP A 491 -10.29 -1.60 -14.75
CA TRP A 491 -10.87 -2.30 -13.60
C TRP A 491 -10.39 -3.76 -13.49
N ASN A 492 -9.81 -4.31 -14.56
CA ASN A 492 -9.32 -5.69 -14.59
C ASN A 492 -7.89 -5.84 -14.05
N VAL A 493 -7.21 -4.73 -13.77
CA VAL A 493 -5.91 -4.79 -13.09
C VAL A 493 -6.07 -5.41 -11.70
N ASN A 494 -5.18 -6.34 -11.34
CA ASN A 494 -5.19 -7.05 -10.05
C ASN A 494 -6.49 -7.87 -9.80
N THR A 495 -7.13 -8.34 -10.86
CA THR A 495 -8.25 -9.30 -10.78
C THR A 495 -7.82 -10.73 -11.04
N ASP A 496 -6.69 -10.92 -11.75
CA ASP A 496 -6.20 -12.24 -12.11
C ASP A 496 -5.79 -13.06 -10.90
N ASP A 497 -6.28 -14.29 -10.87
CA ASP A 497 -5.95 -15.32 -9.89
C ASP A 497 -4.44 -15.68 -9.88
N SER A 498 -3.69 -15.21 -10.86
CA SER A 498 -2.28 -15.53 -11.10
C SER A 498 -1.28 -14.51 -10.58
N TYR A 499 -1.72 -13.31 -10.15
CA TYR A 499 -0.81 -12.31 -9.61
C TYR A 499 -0.43 -12.64 -8.16
N HIS A 500 0.58 -13.48 -8.02
CA HIS A 500 1.22 -13.77 -6.75
C HIS A 500 2.66 -13.26 -6.77
N GLU A 501 3.15 -12.82 -5.60
CA GLU A 501 4.57 -12.59 -5.34
C GLU A 501 5.39 -13.91 -5.50
N GLN A 502 5.22 -14.61 -6.65
CA GLN A 502 5.95 -15.81 -7.01
C GLN A 502 6.91 -15.47 -8.15
N ARG A 503 8.13 -15.26 -7.81
CA ARG A 503 9.42 -15.57 -8.42
C ARG A 503 10.53 -14.82 -7.77
#